data_6643c3931098069d5956d50c5b620378
#
_entry.id   6643c3931098069d5956d50c5b620378
#
_cell.length_a   1.000
_cell.length_b   1.000
_cell.length_c   1.000
_cell.angle_alpha   90.00
_cell.angle_beta   90.00
_cell.angle_gamma   90.00
#
_symmetry.space_group_name_H-M   'P 1'
#
loop_
_entity.id
_entity.type
_entity.pdbx_description
1 polymer ?
#
loop_
_entity_poly.entity_id
_entity_poly.type
_entity_poly.pdbx_seq_one_letter_code
_entity_poly.pdbx_strand_id
1 'polypeptide(L)'
;PIHTTTIPVRWSDFDRYGHLNNNSYIEIAQEARVKFAQDEFVARGYDMPTVFVRRVTADFLRPIMPDTQEAEVRTQVLRVGNTSFDTRQEVVDHNGNVCAVVEVVNISVDVKTSRPKAITAHEMKILTK
;
A
#
# COMPACT_ATOMS: atom_id res chain seq x y z
N PRO A 1 9.80 8.02 -7.54
CA PRO A 1 8.62 8.85 -7.37
C PRO A 1 7.63 8.22 -6.39
N ILE A 2 6.87 9.06 -5.74
CA ILE A 2 5.89 8.65 -4.75
C ILE A 2 4.51 8.68 -5.39
N HIS A 3 3.79 7.56 -5.28
CA HIS A 3 2.40 7.49 -5.71
C HIS A 3 1.49 7.97 -4.57
N THR A 4 0.58 8.87 -4.88
CA THR A 4 -0.34 9.44 -3.90
C THR A 4 -1.78 9.14 -4.30
N THR A 5 -2.57 8.65 -3.36
CA THR A 5 -4.00 8.42 -3.56
C THR A 5 -4.75 8.69 -2.28
N THR A 6 -6.07 8.84 -2.37
CA THR A 6 -6.93 9.00 -1.20
C THR A 6 -7.84 7.78 -1.08
N ILE A 7 -8.01 7.32 0.16
CA ILE A 7 -8.86 6.16 0.48
C ILE A 7 -9.92 6.62 1.48
N PRO A 8 -11.21 6.38 1.21
CA PRO A 8 -12.26 6.74 2.14
C PRO A 8 -12.12 6.02 3.47
N VAL A 9 -12.38 6.74 4.55
CA VAL A 9 -12.39 6.17 5.91
C VAL A 9 -13.85 5.98 6.31
N ARG A 10 -14.21 4.76 6.73
CA ARG A 10 -15.59 4.44 7.08
C ARG A 10 -15.83 4.71 8.56
N TRP A 11 -17.07 5.04 8.90
CA TRP A 11 -17.46 5.22 10.29
C TRP A 11 -17.12 3.99 11.15
N SER A 12 -17.31 2.78 10.61
CA SER A 12 -17.02 1.52 11.30
C SER A 12 -15.55 1.25 11.52
N ASP A 13 -14.66 2.06 10.92
CA ASP A 13 -13.22 1.91 11.11
C ASP A 13 -12.74 2.51 12.44
N PHE A 14 -13.58 3.29 13.12
CA PHE A 14 -13.22 3.94 14.39
C PHE A 14 -13.64 3.09 15.58
N ASP A 15 -12.80 3.08 16.61
CA ASP A 15 -13.10 2.40 17.87
C ASP A 15 -13.97 3.28 18.78
N ARG A 16 -14.30 2.75 19.96
CA ARG A 16 -15.14 3.47 20.91
C ARG A 16 -14.52 4.74 21.48
N TYR A 17 -13.21 4.91 21.33
CA TYR A 17 -12.49 6.11 21.76
C TYR A 17 -12.41 7.15 20.64
N GLY A 18 -12.98 6.86 19.48
CA GLY A 18 -12.91 7.73 18.32
C GLY A 18 -11.59 7.68 17.58
N HIS A 19 -10.78 6.66 17.83
CA HIS A 19 -9.51 6.47 17.11
C HIS A 19 -9.71 5.46 16.00
N LEU A 20 -9.05 5.68 14.87
CA LEU A 20 -9.04 4.70 13.79
C LEU A 20 -8.42 3.39 14.31
N ASN A 21 -9.11 2.26 14.08
CA ASN A 21 -8.60 0.94 14.47
C ASN A 21 -7.27 0.67 13.77
N ASN A 22 -6.32 0.04 14.50
CA ASN A 22 -5.02 -0.28 13.93
C ASN A 22 -5.14 -1.14 12.66
N ASN A 23 -6.08 -2.08 12.63
CA ASN A 23 -6.32 -2.90 11.45
C ASN A 23 -6.73 -2.08 10.24
N SER A 24 -7.45 -0.98 10.45
CA SER A 24 -7.94 -0.13 9.36
C SER A 24 -6.81 0.57 8.63
N TYR A 25 -5.72 0.94 9.31
CA TYR A 25 -4.55 1.50 8.64
C TYR A 25 -3.96 0.50 7.64
N ILE A 26 -3.91 -0.77 8.02
CA ILE A 26 -3.36 -1.84 7.18
C ILE A 26 -4.26 -2.08 5.97
N GLU A 27 -5.58 -2.07 6.17
CA GLU A 27 -6.55 -2.20 5.07
C GLU A 27 -6.46 -1.02 4.10
N ILE A 28 -6.38 0.20 4.63
CA ILE A 28 -6.23 1.42 3.83
C ILE A 28 -4.95 1.35 2.99
N ALA A 29 -3.85 0.91 3.60
CA ALA A 29 -2.59 0.75 2.89
C ALA A 29 -2.70 -0.31 1.78
N GLN A 30 -3.44 -1.40 2.03
CA GLN A 30 -3.68 -2.43 1.02
C GLN A 30 -4.47 -1.88 -0.17
N GLU A 31 -5.54 -1.14 0.10
CA GLU A 31 -6.33 -0.51 -0.97
C GLU A 31 -5.47 0.44 -1.79
N ALA A 32 -4.60 1.19 -1.14
CA ALA A 32 -3.68 2.11 -1.82
C ALA A 32 -2.67 1.37 -2.69
N ARG A 33 -2.20 0.18 -2.28
CA ARG A 33 -1.31 -0.64 -3.12
C ARG A 33 -2.05 -1.15 -4.36
N VAL A 34 -3.34 -1.49 -4.24
CA VAL A 34 -4.14 -1.87 -5.40
C VAL A 34 -4.27 -0.69 -6.37
N LYS A 35 -4.53 0.52 -5.85
CA LYS A 35 -4.57 1.73 -6.67
C LYS A 35 -3.23 2.01 -7.35
N PHE A 36 -2.14 1.84 -6.63
CA PHE A 36 -0.79 1.96 -7.19
C PHE A 36 -0.61 1.01 -8.38
N ALA A 37 -1.00 -0.25 -8.21
CA ALA A 37 -0.87 -1.24 -9.28
C ALA A 37 -1.79 -0.90 -10.46
N GLN A 38 -3.00 -0.45 -10.22
CA GLN A 38 -3.91 -0.02 -11.28
C GLN A 38 -3.33 1.15 -12.07
N ASP A 39 -2.82 2.16 -11.41
CA ASP A 39 -2.31 3.36 -12.06
C ASP A 39 -0.99 3.10 -12.78
N GLU A 40 -0.11 2.30 -12.21
CA GLU A 40 1.24 2.09 -12.74
C GLU A 40 1.32 0.96 -13.77
N PHE A 41 0.41 0.01 -13.72
CA PHE A 41 0.39 -1.14 -14.65
C PHE A 41 -0.84 -1.12 -15.56
N VAL A 42 -2.03 -1.24 -15.01
CA VAL A 42 -3.25 -1.43 -15.80
C VAL A 42 -3.56 -0.19 -16.66
N ALA A 43 -3.45 1.00 -16.09
CA ALA A 43 -3.71 2.24 -16.82
C ALA A 43 -2.73 2.48 -17.98
N ARG A 44 -1.58 1.80 -17.96
CA ARG A 44 -0.58 1.86 -19.03
C ARG A 44 -0.70 0.71 -20.02
N GLY A 45 -1.75 -0.12 -19.89
CA GLY A 45 -2.00 -1.23 -20.80
C GLY A 45 -1.32 -2.54 -20.45
N TYR A 46 -0.81 -2.66 -19.22
CA TYR A 46 -0.13 -3.89 -18.77
C TYR A 46 -1.02 -4.65 -17.79
N ASP A 47 -0.75 -5.94 -17.66
CA ASP A 47 -1.46 -6.76 -16.68
C ASP A 47 -1.03 -6.38 -15.26
N MET A 48 -1.99 -6.44 -14.33
CA MET A 48 -1.67 -6.25 -12.92
C MET A 48 -0.82 -7.43 -12.44
N PRO A 49 0.35 -7.16 -11.83
CA PRO A 49 1.17 -8.25 -11.32
C PRO A 49 0.45 -8.96 -10.16
N THR A 50 0.64 -10.27 -10.07
CA THR A 50 0.12 -11.05 -8.95
C THR A 50 1.16 -11.07 -7.86
N VAL A 51 0.77 -10.57 -6.69
CA VAL A 51 1.66 -10.50 -5.53
C VAL A 51 0.97 -11.04 -4.29
N PHE A 52 1.75 -11.68 -3.42
CA PHE A 52 1.31 -12.05 -2.08
C PHE A 52 2.10 -11.21 -1.07
N VAL A 53 1.46 -10.86 0.02
CA VAL A 53 2.13 -10.16 1.11
C VAL A 53 2.83 -11.21 1.98
N ARG A 54 4.13 -11.01 2.16
CA ARG A 54 4.96 -11.89 3.00
C ARG A 54 5.13 -11.34 4.40
N ARG A 55 5.25 -10.02 4.53
CA ARG A 55 5.51 -9.39 5.80
C ARG A 55 4.91 -7.99 5.81
N VAL A 56 4.31 -7.62 6.93
CA VAL A 56 3.82 -6.27 7.18
C VAL A 56 4.45 -5.76 8.45
N THR A 57 5.02 -4.57 8.40
CA THR A 57 5.51 -3.85 9.57
C THR A 57 4.77 -2.52 9.63
N ALA A 58 4.15 -2.22 10.75
CA ALA A 58 3.38 -1.00 10.89
C ALA A 58 3.78 -0.24 12.15
N ASP A 59 4.01 1.06 12.01
CA ASP A 59 4.23 1.96 13.10
C ASP A 59 3.05 2.93 13.16
N PHE A 60 2.39 2.99 14.31
CA PHE A 60 1.25 3.87 14.55
C PHE A 60 1.74 5.09 15.32
N LEU A 61 1.86 6.22 14.62
CA LEU A 61 2.52 7.40 15.16
C LEU A 61 1.57 8.32 15.89
N ARG A 62 0.34 8.44 15.38
CA ARG A 62 -0.71 9.25 15.99
C ARG A 62 -2.07 8.82 15.43
N PRO A 63 -3.16 8.93 16.22
CA PRO A 63 -4.45 8.44 15.76
C PRO A 63 -5.05 9.32 14.67
N ILE A 64 -5.68 8.69 13.69
CA ILE A 64 -6.61 9.38 12.81
C ILE A 64 -7.93 9.48 13.54
N MET A 65 -8.51 10.67 13.53
CA MET A 65 -9.76 10.99 14.23
C MET A 65 -10.91 11.06 13.23
N PRO A 66 -12.19 11.02 13.71
CA PRO A 66 -13.36 10.98 12.83
C PRO A 66 -13.55 12.19 11.89
N ASP A 67 -12.84 13.28 12.10
CA ASP A 67 -12.88 14.43 11.20
C ASP A 67 -12.11 14.18 9.90
N THR A 68 -11.31 13.13 9.82
CA THR A 68 -10.68 12.69 8.58
C THR A 68 -11.63 11.74 7.85
N GLN A 69 -12.20 12.18 6.74
CA GLN A 69 -13.12 11.39 5.93
C GLN A 69 -12.39 10.60 4.85
N GLU A 70 -11.25 11.11 4.40
CA GLU A 70 -10.39 10.45 3.43
C GLU A 70 -8.95 10.53 3.92
N ALA A 71 -8.29 9.38 3.96
CA ALA A 71 -6.87 9.33 4.27
C ALA A 71 -6.07 9.41 2.98
N GLU A 72 -5.02 10.23 2.98
CA GLU A 72 -4.07 10.25 1.89
C GLU A 72 -3.04 9.17 2.14
N VAL A 73 -2.71 8.38 1.12
CA VAL A 73 -1.66 7.35 1.22
C VAL A 73 -0.59 7.63 0.19
N ARG A 74 0.64 7.74 0.68
CA ARG A 74 1.83 7.95 -0.15
C ARG A 74 2.60 6.65 -0.21
N THR A 75 2.67 6.05 -1.40
CA THR A 75 3.31 4.75 -1.63
C THR A 75 4.62 4.94 -2.37
N GLN A 76 5.67 4.33 -1.83
CA GLN A 76 7.02 4.35 -2.39
C GLN A 76 7.56 2.94 -2.44
N VAL A 77 8.20 2.58 -3.56
CA VAL A 77 8.95 1.32 -3.65
C VAL A 77 10.36 1.58 -3.16
N LEU A 78 10.79 0.85 -2.13
CA LEU A 78 12.11 1.04 -1.51
C LEU A 78 13.17 0.19 -2.15
N ARG A 79 12.84 -1.07 -2.44
CA ARG A 79 13.81 -2.06 -2.90
C ARG A 79 13.12 -3.07 -3.79
N VAL A 80 13.79 -3.49 -4.85
CA VAL A 80 13.31 -4.55 -5.73
C VAL A 80 14.39 -5.63 -5.80
N GLY A 81 14.01 -6.85 -5.39
CA GLY A 81 14.85 -8.03 -5.50
C GLY A 81 14.49 -8.88 -6.72
N ASN A 82 14.86 -10.15 -6.68
CA ASN A 82 14.59 -11.06 -7.78
C ASN A 82 13.10 -11.46 -7.87
N THR A 83 12.51 -11.82 -6.73
CA THR A 83 11.10 -12.25 -6.66
C THR A 83 10.27 -11.38 -5.72
N SER A 84 10.85 -10.37 -5.09
CA SER A 84 10.18 -9.54 -4.10
C SER A 84 10.50 -8.07 -4.29
N PHE A 85 9.62 -7.24 -3.76
CA PHE A 85 9.88 -5.81 -3.64
C PHE A 85 9.24 -5.28 -2.37
N ASP A 86 9.87 -4.25 -1.79
CA ASP A 86 9.42 -3.65 -0.54
C ASP A 86 8.74 -2.32 -0.84
N THR A 87 7.59 -2.11 -0.23
CA THR A 87 6.89 -0.83 -0.30
C THR A 87 6.85 -0.19 1.07
N ARG A 88 6.90 1.15 1.08
CA ARG A 88 6.68 1.96 2.27
C ARG A 88 5.52 2.88 1.98
N GLN A 89 4.55 2.90 2.89
CA GLN A 89 3.36 3.71 2.74
C GLN A 89 3.15 4.57 3.96
N GLU A 90 2.93 5.86 3.73
CA GLU A 90 2.52 6.78 4.79
C GLU A 90 1.02 6.99 4.70
N VAL A 91 0.33 6.80 5.81
CA VAL A 91 -1.11 7.08 5.93
C VAL A 91 -1.26 8.43 6.63
N VAL A 92 -1.88 9.36 5.93
CA VAL A 92 -1.85 10.78 6.29
C VAL A 92 -3.29 11.26 6.53
N ASP A 93 -3.50 12.02 7.61
CA ASP A 93 -4.82 12.58 7.92
C ASP A 93 -5.12 13.84 7.09
N HIS A 94 -6.31 14.41 7.28
CA HIS A 94 -6.75 15.58 6.51
C HIS A 94 -5.94 16.86 6.81
N ASN A 95 -5.16 16.85 7.87
CA ASN A 95 -4.29 17.98 8.22
C ASN A 95 -2.87 17.82 7.69
N GLY A 96 -2.59 16.74 6.97
CA GLY A 96 -1.25 16.47 6.44
C GLY A 96 -0.31 15.79 7.42
N ASN A 97 -0.81 15.28 8.55
CA ASN A 97 0.00 14.58 9.53
C ASN A 97 0.18 13.11 9.15
N VAL A 98 1.40 12.61 9.18
CA VAL A 98 1.67 11.19 9.00
C VAL A 98 1.24 10.46 10.27
N CYS A 99 0.21 9.64 10.16
CA CYS A 99 -0.38 8.95 11.30
C CYS A 99 0.10 7.51 11.43
N ALA A 100 0.47 6.89 10.33
CA ALA A 100 1.05 5.55 10.34
C ALA A 100 2.02 5.38 9.18
N VAL A 101 2.98 4.49 9.37
CA VAL A 101 3.90 4.05 8.33
C VAL A 101 3.76 2.54 8.22
N VAL A 102 3.42 2.06 7.03
CA VAL A 102 3.24 0.63 6.77
C VAL A 102 4.26 0.19 5.73
N GLU A 103 5.14 -0.73 6.11
CA GLU A 103 6.11 -1.32 5.21
C GLU A 103 5.71 -2.76 4.92
N VAL A 104 5.77 -3.13 3.64
CA VAL A 104 5.28 -4.43 3.18
C VAL A 104 6.32 -5.07 2.27
N VAL A 105 6.60 -6.34 2.54
CA VAL A 105 7.36 -7.19 1.62
C VAL A 105 6.37 -7.91 0.73
N ASN A 106 6.41 -7.62 -0.56
CA ASN A 106 5.53 -8.17 -1.58
C ASN A 106 6.30 -9.22 -2.37
N ILE A 107 5.69 -10.40 -2.55
CA ILE A 107 6.30 -11.49 -3.34
C ILE A 107 5.56 -11.60 -4.66
N SER A 108 6.30 -11.50 -5.76
CA SER A 108 5.77 -11.79 -7.09
C SER A 108 5.56 -13.29 -7.21
N VAL A 109 4.37 -13.70 -7.61
CA VAL A 109 4.01 -15.11 -7.68
C VAL A 109 3.39 -15.46 -9.03
N ASP A 110 3.56 -16.72 -9.41
CA ASP A 110 2.84 -17.30 -10.54
C ASP A 110 1.42 -17.61 -10.07
N VAL A 111 0.44 -17.10 -10.81
CA VAL A 111 -0.97 -17.23 -10.43
C VAL A 111 -1.45 -18.69 -10.42
N LYS A 112 -0.86 -19.54 -11.25
CA LYS A 112 -1.27 -20.95 -11.36
C LYS A 112 -0.69 -21.81 -10.26
N THR A 113 0.57 -21.56 -9.89
CA THR A 113 1.29 -22.43 -8.95
C THR A 113 1.39 -21.83 -7.55
N SER A 114 1.11 -20.54 -7.42
CA SER A 114 1.30 -19.75 -6.18
C SER A 114 2.75 -19.77 -5.68
N ARG A 115 3.70 -20.04 -6.59
CA ARG A 115 5.13 -20.06 -6.26
C ARG A 115 5.77 -18.74 -6.64
N PRO A 116 6.85 -18.35 -5.94
CA PRO A 116 7.59 -17.15 -6.31
C PRO A 116 7.99 -17.16 -7.77
N LYS A 117 7.85 -16.02 -8.42
CA LYS A 117 8.15 -15.81 -9.83
C LYS A 117 9.09 -14.61 -9.93
N ALA A 118 10.09 -14.70 -10.78
CA ALA A 118 11.01 -13.58 -11.00
C ALA A 118 10.26 -12.35 -11.52
N ILE A 119 10.58 -11.20 -10.97
CA ILE A 119 10.07 -9.91 -11.44
C ILE A 119 10.63 -9.70 -12.86
N THR A 120 9.73 -9.40 -13.79
CA THR A 120 10.13 -9.20 -15.19
C THR A 120 10.90 -7.91 -15.36
N ALA A 121 11.68 -7.81 -16.45
CA ALA A 121 12.40 -6.57 -16.77
C ALA A 121 11.44 -5.38 -16.90
N HIS A 122 10.27 -5.62 -17.44
CA HIS A 122 9.23 -4.62 -17.61
C HIS A 122 8.68 -4.14 -16.27
N GLU A 123 8.35 -5.08 -15.39
CA GLU A 123 7.91 -4.76 -14.03
C GLU A 123 8.98 -4.02 -13.25
N MET A 124 10.24 -4.43 -13.41
CA MET A 124 11.38 -3.78 -12.79
C MET A 124 11.46 -2.30 -13.16
N LYS A 125 11.25 -1.97 -14.42
CA LYS A 125 11.27 -0.57 -14.89
C LYS A 125 10.20 0.27 -14.21
N ILE A 126 9.01 -0.28 -14.02
CA ILE A 126 7.91 0.42 -13.36
C ILE A 126 8.20 0.61 -11.88
N LEU A 127 8.68 -0.45 -11.22
CA LEU A 127 8.93 -0.41 -9.78
C LEU A 127 10.13 0.47 -9.40
N THR A 128 11.08 0.65 -10.30
CA THR A 128 12.32 1.38 -10.01
C THR A 128 12.38 2.78 -10.62
N LYS A 129 11.32 3.20 -11.27
CA LYS A 129 11.33 4.53 -11.90
C LYS A 129 11.37 5.67 -10.90
#